data_134893ded8da44672abe73954a0bdbe6
#
_entry.id   134893ded8da44672abe73954a0bdbe6
#
_cell.length_a   1.000
_cell.length_b   1.000
_cell.length_c   1.000
_cell.angle_alpha   90.00
_cell.angle_beta   90.00
_cell.angle_gamma   90.00
#
_symmetry.space_group_name_H-M   'P 1'
#
loop_
_entity.id
_entity.type
_entity.pdbx_description
1 polymer ?
#
loop_
_entity_poly.entity_id
_entity_poly.type
_entity_poly.pdbx_seq_one_letter_code
_entity_poly.pdbx_strand_id
1 'polypeptide(L)'
;MNGWILYKNPIEESWETNRLVEEFTKQDIEIRVVNPNDVDIFVDRDDRKSIIVGGKPRALPDFVIPRTGSGTTYFIKAIIRHLERLGVTLINGSNAIDTVKDKLYTQQVLGESNLPVPKTLLVRHPIKLEWVEKNLTFPVIIKTLSGSFGAGVFLAEDKKQFKQLLKMAEITKKSYNIIVQEFIKDSWGKDLRVFVLNGKVVGCMMRQAVDDDFRANITRGGEGIPYQIDENIEWLGGESARLLGLDIAGVDLLFDNGGYKICEVNSSPGFEGMDKFTHTNIAEEIVNFVKHKIGYNKNGDDIYD
;
A
#
# COMPACT_ATOMS: atom_id res chain seq x y z
N MET A 1 -21.30 7.55 -15.59
CA MET A 1 -20.54 6.92 -14.52
C MET A 1 -20.02 7.99 -13.58
N ASN A 2 -20.20 7.80 -12.29
CA ASN A 2 -19.68 8.70 -11.27
C ASN A 2 -18.84 7.92 -10.24
N GLY A 3 -17.73 8.50 -9.80
CA GLY A 3 -16.84 7.88 -8.86
C GLY A 3 -16.42 8.80 -7.73
N TRP A 4 -15.94 8.22 -6.62
CA TRP A 4 -15.33 8.98 -5.55
C TRP A 4 -13.89 8.56 -5.31
N ILE A 5 -13.06 9.53 -4.95
CA ILE A 5 -11.74 9.28 -4.38
C ILE A 5 -11.84 9.68 -2.89
N LEU A 6 -11.64 8.72 -1.99
CA LEU A 6 -11.56 9.03 -0.55
C LEU A 6 -10.15 9.54 -0.23
N TYR A 7 -10.05 10.83 0.09
CA TYR A 7 -8.79 11.47 0.46
C TYR A 7 -9.01 12.46 1.62
N LYS A 8 -8.20 12.38 2.67
CA LYS A 8 -8.43 13.10 3.94
C LYS A 8 -7.85 14.51 4.02
N ASN A 9 -6.82 14.80 3.23
CA ASN A 9 -6.16 16.10 3.23
C ASN A 9 -6.70 16.98 2.09
N PRO A 10 -6.37 18.27 2.04
CA PRO A 10 -6.63 19.10 0.87
C PRO A 10 -6.07 18.44 -0.41
N ILE A 11 -6.81 18.52 -1.49
CA ILE A 11 -6.46 17.86 -2.76
C ILE A 11 -5.12 18.38 -3.31
N GLU A 12 -4.82 19.63 -3.05
CA GLU A 12 -3.61 20.32 -3.48
C GLU A 12 -2.34 19.70 -2.88
N GLU A 13 -2.48 18.97 -1.80
CA GLU A 13 -1.38 18.25 -1.14
C GLU A 13 -1.10 16.87 -1.75
N SER A 14 -1.89 16.41 -2.73
CA SER A 14 -1.71 15.10 -3.34
C SER A 14 -1.58 15.19 -4.84
N TRP A 15 -0.36 15.04 -5.32
CA TRP A 15 -0.09 14.93 -6.75
C TRP A 15 -0.90 13.79 -7.40
N GLU A 16 -0.91 12.62 -6.80
CA GLU A 16 -1.62 11.44 -7.35
C GLU A 16 -3.13 11.63 -7.40
N THR A 17 -3.72 12.27 -6.37
CA THR A 17 -5.17 12.53 -6.36
C THR A 17 -5.54 13.51 -7.47
N ASN A 18 -4.75 14.57 -7.65
CA ASN A 18 -4.93 15.53 -8.75
C ASN A 18 -4.81 14.85 -10.12
N ARG A 19 -3.79 14.04 -10.31
CA ARG A 19 -3.58 13.30 -11.58
C ARG A 19 -4.74 12.37 -11.89
N LEU A 20 -5.29 11.67 -10.89
CA LEU A 20 -6.48 10.84 -11.10
C LEU A 20 -7.70 11.68 -11.48
N VAL A 21 -7.95 12.80 -10.78
CA VAL A 21 -9.07 13.69 -11.12
C VAL A 21 -8.94 14.21 -12.54
N GLU A 22 -7.76 14.67 -12.95
CA GLU A 22 -7.50 15.13 -14.31
C GLU A 22 -7.78 14.04 -15.33
N GLU A 23 -7.29 12.82 -15.10
CA GLU A 23 -7.40 11.72 -16.03
C GLU A 23 -8.83 11.20 -16.17
N PHE A 24 -9.58 11.09 -15.04
CA PHE A 24 -11.01 10.77 -15.08
C PHE A 24 -11.80 11.83 -15.84
N THR A 25 -11.51 13.12 -15.60
CA THR A 25 -12.18 14.24 -16.29
C THR A 25 -11.92 14.24 -17.80
N LYS A 26 -10.69 13.94 -18.24
CA LYS A 26 -10.36 13.79 -19.66
C LYS A 26 -11.16 12.68 -20.36
N GLN A 27 -11.56 11.66 -19.61
CA GLN A 27 -12.31 10.52 -20.12
C GLN A 27 -13.83 10.63 -19.88
N ASP A 28 -14.33 11.84 -19.59
CA ASP A 28 -15.74 12.19 -19.38
C ASP A 28 -16.38 11.40 -18.21
N ILE A 29 -15.60 11.10 -17.17
CA ILE A 29 -16.05 10.42 -15.96
C ILE A 29 -16.17 11.45 -14.85
N GLU A 30 -17.37 11.56 -14.26
CA GLU A 30 -17.58 12.41 -13.10
C GLU A 30 -16.85 11.83 -11.90
N ILE A 31 -15.94 12.62 -11.32
CA ILE A 31 -15.17 12.21 -10.14
C ILE A 31 -15.27 13.24 -9.03
N ARG A 32 -15.49 12.78 -7.82
CA ARG A 32 -15.57 13.62 -6.62
C ARG A 32 -14.52 13.17 -5.60
N VAL A 33 -13.72 14.12 -5.12
CA VAL A 33 -12.87 13.89 -3.95
C VAL A 33 -13.71 14.11 -2.70
N VAL A 34 -13.77 13.10 -1.84
CA VAL A 34 -14.55 13.10 -0.60
C VAL A 34 -13.60 12.92 0.58
N ASN A 35 -13.66 13.88 1.51
CA ASN A 35 -12.94 13.75 2.77
C ASN A 35 -13.70 12.75 3.66
N PRO A 36 -13.06 11.65 4.09
CA PRO A 36 -13.72 10.68 4.98
C PRO A 36 -14.25 11.29 6.29
N ASN A 37 -13.67 12.40 6.77
CA ASN A 37 -14.13 13.05 7.98
C ASN A 37 -15.48 13.77 7.81
N ASP A 38 -15.92 13.98 6.57
CA ASP A 38 -17.22 14.58 6.25
C ASP A 38 -18.31 13.52 6.02
N VAL A 39 -17.96 12.22 6.17
CA VAL A 39 -18.88 11.11 5.91
C VAL A 39 -19.45 10.57 7.21
N ASP A 40 -20.77 10.56 7.31
CA ASP A 40 -21.49 9.92 8.41
C ASP A 40 -22.08 8.58 7.94
N ILE A 41 -21.96 7.55 8.79
CA ILE A 41 -22.56 6.24 8.56
C ILE A 41 -23.84 6.14 9.34
N PHE A 42 -24.94 5.92 8.63
CA PHE A 42 -26.22 5.55 9.22
C PHE A 42 -26.59 4.13 8.81
N VAL A 43 -26.82 3.27 9.76
CA VAL A 43 -27.19 1.88 9.50
C VAL A 43 -28.69 1.75 9.66
N ASP A 44 -29.38 1.62 8.54
CA ASP A 44 -30.82 1.40 8.47
C ASP A 44 -31.11 0.19 7.57
N ARG A 45 -32.25 -0.46 7.84
CA ARG A 45 -32.75 -1.56 7.05
C ARG A 45 -33.28 -1.09 5.68
N ASP A 46 -33.84 0.10 5.65
CA ASP A 46 -34.71 0.58 4.56
C ASP A 46 -33.97 1.47 3.54
N ASP A 47 -32.98 2.26 3.96
CA ASP A 47 -32.14 3.05 3.04
C ASP A 47 -30.82 2.37 2.71
N ARG A 48 -30.70 1.87 1.47
CA ARG A 48 -29.48 1.28 0.92
C ARG A 48 -28.97 2.00 -0.32
N LYS A 49 -29.47 3.21 -0.60
CA LYS A 49 -29.17 3.96 -1.83
C LYS A 49 -28.46 5.30 -1.57
N SER A 50 -28.26 5.66 -0.31
CA SER A 50 -27.63 6.92 0.05
C SER A 50 -26.61 6.76 1.19
N ILE A 51 -25.77 7.77 1.31
CA ILE A 51 -24.83 7.97 2.40
C ILE A 51 -24.80 9.44 2.76
N ILE A 52 -24.52 9.78 4.00
CA ILE A 52 -24.48 11.18 4.45
C ILE A 52 -23.08 11.72 4.21
N VAL A 53 -22.97 12.83 3.47
CA VAL A 53 -21.69 13.53 3.24
C VAL A 53 -21.90 15.01 3.49
N GLY A 54 -21.17 15.57 4.46
CA GLY A 54 -21.32 16.98 4.90
C GLY A 54 -22.72 17.27 5.44
N GLY A 55 -23.27 16.32 6.21
CA GLY A 55 -24.61 16.45 6.83
C GLY A 55 -25.78 16.31 5.85
N LYS A 56 -25.55 15.90 4.59
CA LYS A 56 -26.62 15.77 3.58
C LYS A 56 -26.60 14.37 2.95
N PRO A 57 -27.77 13.72 2.73
CA PRO A 57 -27.85 12.51 1.96
C PRO A 57 -27.30 12.70 0.54
N ARG A 58 -26.53 11.71 0.07
CA ARG A 58 -25.96 11.67 -1.27
C ARG A 58 -26.23 10.30 -1.88
N ALA A 59 -26.52 10.30 -3.18
CA ALA A 59 -26.56 9.07 -3.96
C ALA A 59 -25.22 8.35 -3.90
N LEU A 60 -25.26 7.03 -3.92
CA LEU A 60 -24.05 6.21 -3.97
C LEU A 60 -23.32 6.39 -5.31
N PRO A 61 -21.99 6.43 -5.30
CA PRO A 61 -21.22 6.39 -6.54
C PRO A 61 -21.18 4.97 -7.12
N ASP A 62 -20.83 4.85 -8.41
CA ASP A 62 -20.63 3.55 -9.06
C ASP A 62 -19.35 2.87 -8.52
N PHE A 63 -18.34 3.66 -8.19
CA PHE A 63 -17.09 3.16 -7.62
C PHE A 63 -16.44 4.14 -6.63
N VAL A 64 -15.55 3.59 -5.81
CA VAL A 64 -14.71 4.38 -4.89
C VAL A 64 -13.27 3.90 -4.92
N ILE A 65 -12.35 4.85 -4.99
CA ILE A 65 -10.90 4.63 -4.87
C ILE A 65 -10.44 5.17 -3.51
N PRO A 66 -10.13 4.30 -2.52
CA PRO A 66 -9.57 4.74 -1.25
C PRO A 66 -8.09 5.16 -1.40
N ARG A 67 -7.82 6.45 -1.29
CA ARG A 67 -6.46 7.02 -1.30
C ARG A 67 -6.04 7.48 0.11
N THR A 68 -6.27 6.64 1.11
CA THR A 68 -6.07 6.99 2.52
C THR A 68 -4.74 6.50 3.11
N GLY A 69 -4.08 5.58 2.44
CA GLY A 69 -2.73 5.09 2.77
C GLY A 69 -2.55 4.74 4.26
N SER A 70 -1.41 5.13 4.81
CA SER A 70 -1.07 4.92 6.24
C SER A 70 -2.03 5.63 7.20
N GLY A 71 -2.73 6.66 6.74
CA GLY A 71 -3.70 7.41 7.52
C GLY A 71 -5.07 6.74 7.66
N THR A 72 -5.27 5.52 7.15
CA THR A 72 -6.53 4.79 7.26
C THR A 72 -6.80 4.42 8.72
N THR A 73 -7.76 5.08 9.34
CA THR A 73 -8.23 4.82 10.72
C THR A 73 -9.32 3.75 10.73
N TYR A 74 -9.76 3.34 11.94
CA TYR A 74 -10.94 2.49 12.08
C TYR A 74 -12.17 3.11 11.40
N PHE A 75 -12.39 4.43 11.59
CA PHE A 75 -13.52 5.14 11.01
C PHE A 75 -13.51 5.09 9.48
N ILE A 76 -12.35 5.36 8.87
CA ILE A 76 -12.20 5.28 7.40
C ILE A 76 -12.47 3.86 6.89
N LYS A 77 -11.97 2.83 7.60
CA LYS A 77 -12.28 1.43 7.25
C LYS A 77 -13.76 1.10 7.39
N ALA A 78 -14.43 1.67 8.39
CA ALA A 78 -15.87 1.51 8.55
C ALA A 78 -16.64 2.13 7.36
N ILE A 79 -16.24 3.31 6.88
CA ILE A 79 -16.81 3.92 5.66
C ILE A 79 -16.62 3.02 4.44
N ILE A 80 -15.39 2.54 4.21
CA ILE A 80 -15.08 1.67 3.07
C ILE A 80 -15.95 0.41 3.12
N ARG A 81 -16.01 -0.28 4.26
CA ARG A 81 -16.87 -1.46 4.44
C ARG A 81 -18.35 -1.16 4.26
N HIS A 82 -18.81 0.01 4.72
CA HIS A 82 -20.20 0.40 4.58
C HIS A 82 -20.57 0.60 3.12
N LEU A 83 -19.77 1.35 2.35
CA LEU A 83 -19.97 1.55 0.92
C LEU A 83 -19.96 0.21 0.15
N GLU A 84 -19.03 -0.69 0.47
CA GLU A 84 -18.95 -2.03 -0.12
C GLU A 84 -20.21 -2.85 0.15
N ARG A 85 -20.75 -2.77 1.37
CA ARG A 85 -22.01 -3.43 1.73
C ARG A 85 -23.26 -2.82 1.09
N LEU A 86 -23.19 -1.58 0.70
CA LEU A 86 -24.23 -0.90 -0.09
C LEU A 86 -24.14 -1.22 -1.59
N GLY A 87 -23.15 -2.04 -2.01
CA GLY A 87 -22.99 -2.48 -3.40
C GLY A 87 -22.08 -1.57 -4.24
N VAL A 88 -21.38 -0.62 -3.62
CA VAL A 88 -20.42 0.23 -4.34
C VAL A 88 -19.14 -0.56 -4.65
N THR A 89 -18.64 -0.46 -5.87
CA THR A 89 -17.37 -1.10 -6.27
C THR A 89 -16.19 -0.39 -5.62
N LEU A 90 -15.45 -1.07 -4.76
CA LEU A 90 -14.25 -0.55 -4.10
C LEU A 90 -12.97 -0.98 -4.84
N ILE A 91 -12.04 -0.06 -5.01
CA ILE A 91 -10.73 -0.26 -5.65
C ILE A 91 -9.65 0.40 -4.79
N ASN A 92 -9.10 -0.28 -3.80
CA ASN A 92 -9.21 -1.66 -3.32
C ASN A 92 -10.39 -1.89 -2.34
N GLY A 93 -10.82 -3.14 -2.21
CA GLY A 93 -11.82 -3.57 -1.24
C GLY A 93 -11.32 -3.53 0.21
N SER A 94 -12.27 -3.53 1.15
CA SER A 94 -12.00 -3.34 2.58
C SER A 94 -11.08 -4.42 3.18
N ASN A 95 -11.31 -5.69 2.82
CA ASN A 95 -10.50 -6.81 3.33
C ASN A 95 -9.04 -6.73 2.85
N ALA A 96 -8.81 -6.40 1.60
CA ALA A 96 -7.47 -6.24 1.04
C ALA A 96 -6.70 -5.11 1.74
N ILE A 97 -7.38 -3.97 1.96
CA ILE A 97 -6.79 -2.86 2.72
C ILE A 97 -6.45 -3.26 4.15
N ASP A 98 -7.34 -4.00 4.83
CA ASP A 98 -7.10 -4.45 6.20
C ASP A 98 -5.92 -5.42 6.29
N THR A 99 -5.80 -6.35 5.35
CA THR A 99 -4.70 -7.31 5.27
C THR A 99 -3.35 -6.61 5.15
N VAL A 100 -3.20 -5.70 4.18
CA VAL A 100 -1.89 -5.06 3.95
C VAL A 100 -1.53 -3.96 4.94
N LYS A 101 -2.49 -3.49 5.73
CA LYS A 101 -2.19 -2.59 6.86
C LYS A 101 -1.48 -3.28 8.01
N ASP A 102 -1.68 -4.55 8.19
CA ASP A 102 -0.94 -5.38 9.14
C ASP A 102 0.31 -5.96 8.44
N LYS A 103 1.46 -5.35 8.73
CA LYS A 103 2.74 -5.77 8.13
C LYS A 103 3.09 -7.23 8.40
N LEU A 104 2.74 -7.74 9.58
CA LEU A 104 2.99 -9.14 9.91
C LEU A 104 2.04 -10.05 9.17
N TYR A 105 0.75 -9.72 9.15
CA TYR A 105 -0.25 -10.53 8.46
C TYR A 105 0.02 -10.62 6.95
N THR A 106 0.45 -9.50 6.34
CA THR A 106 0.94 -9.52 4.96
C THR A 106 2.07 -10.54 4.75
N GLN A 107 3.09 -10.52 5.62
CA GLN A 107 4.21 -11.48 5.54
C GLN A 107 3.76 -12.93 5.77
N GLN A 108 2.78 -13.17 6.65
CA GLN A 108 2.21 -14.50 6.88
C GLN A 108 1.51 -15.02 5.63
N VAL A 109 0.61 -14.24 5.02
CA VAL A 109 -0.10 -14.64 3.80
C VAL A 109 0.86 -14.97 2.65
N LEU A 110 1.85 -14.11 2.42
CA LEU A 110 2.84 -14.29 1.37
C LEU A 110 3.75 -15.51 1.66
N GLY A 111 4.22 -15.67 2.90
CA GLY A 111 5.09 -16.76 3.30
C GLY A 111 4.39 -18.12 3.28
N GLU A 112 3.13 -18.22 3.70
CA GLU A 112 2.31 -19.43 3.60
C GLU A 112 2.11 -19.87 2.15
N SER A 113 2.09 -18.91 1.24
CA SER A 113 1.98 -19.16 -0.21
C SER A 113 3.33 -19.43 -0.89
N ASN A 114 4.39 -19.68 -0.12
CA ASN A 114 5.76 -19.94 -0.59
C ASN A 114 6.40 -18.82 -1.41
N LEU A 115 5.92 -17.57 -1.26
CA LEU A 115 6.59 -16.43 -1.85
C LEU A 115 7.84 -16.05 -1.05
N PRO A 116 8.92 -15.57 -1.71
CA PRO A 116 10.15 -15.19 -1.03
C PRO A 116 9.93 -13.91 -0.20
N VAL A 117 9.93 -14.07 1.11
CA VAL A 117 9.82 -12.96 2.08
C VAL A 117 11.03 -12.99 3.01
N PRO A 118 11.46 -11.84 3.56
CA PRO A 118 12.48 -11.81 4.59
C PRO A 118 12.04 -12.59 5.84
N LYS A 119 12.94 -13.34 6.46
CA LYS A 119 12.66 -14.01 7.73
C LYS A 119 12.20 -12.99 8.76
N THR A 120 11.02 -13.20 9.35
CA THR A 120 10.33 -12.22 10.19
C THR A 120 9.94 -12.83 11.51
N LEU A 121 10.29 -12.17 12.62
CA LEU A 121 9.88 -12.52 13.97
C LEU A 121 8.99 -11.41 14.54
N LEU A 122 7.81 -11.77 15.05
CA LEU A 122 7.07 -10.91 15.97
C LEU A 122 7.58 -11.17 17.37
N VAL A 123 8.05 -10.13 18.06
CA VAL A 123 8.57 -10.23 19.41
C VAL A 123 7.79 -9.32 20.36
N ARG A 124 7.49 -9.85 21.55
CA ARG A 124 6.83 -9.13 22.63
C ARG A 124 7.85 -8.74 23.71
N HIS A 125 7.58 -7.65 24.37
CA HIS A 125 8.35 -7.27 25.54
C HIS A 125 8.01 -8.16 26.76
N PRO A 126 8.98 -8.61 27.58
CA PRO A 126 10.43 -8.49 27.40
C PRO A 126 10.98 -9.42 26.31
N ILE A 127 11.81 -8.84 25.43
CA ILE A 127 12.34 -9.56 24.27
C ILE A 127 13.47 -10.50 24.71
N LYS A 128 13.32 -11.79 24.44
CA LYS A 128 14.36 -12.80 24.63
C LYS A 128 15.36 -12.74 23.46
N LEU A 129 16.47 -12.07 23.66
CA LEU A 129 17.49 -11.88 22.63
C LEU A 129 18.01 -13.20 22.04
N GLU A 130 18.15 -14.24 22.89
CA GLU A 130 18.57 -15.59 22.47
C GLU A 130 17.64 -16.16 21.38
N TRP A 131 16.36 -15.84 21.44
CA TRP A 131 15.38 -16.24 20.43
C TRP A 131 15.63 -15.55 19.09
N VAL A 132 15.99 -14.26 19.12
CA VAL A 132 16.35 -13.50 17.91
C VAL A 132 17.64 -14.11 17.30
N GLU A 133 18.69 -14.32 18.13
CA GLU A 133 19.97 -14.87 17.68
C GLU A 133 19.87 -16.31 17.13
N LYS A 134 18.93 -17.09 17.65
CA LYS A 134 18.68 -18.44 17.15
C LYS A 134 18.08 -18.45 15.73
N ASN A 135 17.29 -17.44 15.38
CA ASN A 135 16.50 -17.42 14.14
C ASN A 135 17.01 -16.43 13.09
N LEU A 136 17.74 -15.40 13.49
CA LEU A 136 18.24 -14.34 12.63
C LEU A 136 19.72 -14.08 12.88
N THR A 137 20.42 -13.65 11.82
CA THR A 137 21.82 -13.23 11.89
C THR A 137 21.89 -11.70 11.81
N PHE A 138 22.71 -11.08 12.65
CA PHE A 138 22.96 -9.63 12.56
C PHE A 138 23.74 -9.29 11.27
N PRO A 139 23.46 -8.12 10.67
CA PRO A 139 22.51 -7.09 11.09
C PRO A 139 21.04 -7.53 10.93
N VAL A 140 20.15 -6.90 11.71
CA VAL A 140 18.69 -7.12 11.64
C VAL A 140 17.95 -5.79 11.52
N ILE A 141 16.76 -5.84 10.92
CA ILE A 141 15.83 -4.70 10.87
C ILE A 141 14.82 -4.82 12.00
N ILE A 142 14.62 -3.71 12.71
CA ILE A 142 13.56 -3.57 13.73
C ILE A 142 12.49 -2.66 13.12
N LYS A 143 11.23 -3.11 13.10
CA LYS A 143 10.09 -2.34 12.60
C LYS A 143 9.00 -2.27 13.66
N THR A 144 8.37 -1.11 13.80
CA THR A 144 7.09 -1.01 14.52
C THR A 144 5.95 -1.55 13.64
N LEU A 145 4.92 -2.15 14.26
CA LEU A 145 3.75 -2.65 13.52
C LEU A 145 2.99 -1.54 12.79
N SER A 146 3.03 -0.33 13.31
CA SER A 146 2.42 0.87 12.72
C SER A 146 3.48 1.88 12.34
N GLY A 147 3.34 2.48 11.18
CA GLY A 147 4.26 3.49 10.63
C GLY A 147 4.38 3.37 9.12
N SER A 148 4.80 4.46 8.47
CA SER A 148 4.98 4.56 7.01
C SER A 148 6.22 5.39 6.69
N PHE A 149 6.62 5.41 5.43
CA PHE A 149 7.75 6.20 4.92
C PHE A 149 9.08 5.94 5.65
N GLY A 150 9.29 4.71 6.14
CA GLY A 150 10.49 4.35 6.91
C GLY A 150 10.55 4.94 8.32
N ALA A 151 9.51 5.63 8.79
CA ALA A 151 9.40 6.00 10.19
C ALA A 151 9.19 4.75 11.06
N GLY A 152 10.04 4.56 12.08
CA GLY A 152 10.01 3.38 12.93
C GLY A 152 10.67 2.12 12.32
N VAL A 153 11.57 2.31 11.32
CA VAL A 153 12.45 1.27 10.79
C VAL A 153 13.89 1.57 11.19
N PHE A 154 14.52 0.65 11.91
CA PHE A 154 15.87 0.80 12.45
C PHE A 154 16.73 -0.40 12.07
N LEU A 155 17.99 -0.15 11.74
CA LEU A 155 19.00 -1.17 11.55
C LEU A 155 19.72 -1.41 12.89
N ALA A 156 19.86 -2.65 13.29
CA ALA A 156 20.73 -3.06 14.38
C ALA A 156 21.86 -3.92 13.80
N GLU A 157 23.06 -3.37 13.77
CA GLU A 157 24.24 -4.02 13.19
C GLU A 157 24.72 -5.18 14.05
N ASP A 158 24.56 -5.04 15.37
CA ASP A 158 24.99 -6.02 16.34
C ASP A 158 24.02 -6.14 17.53
N LYS A 159 24.29 -7.09 18.41
CA LYS A 159 23.56 -7.35 19.64
C LYS A 159 23.53 -6.15 20.61
N LYS A 160 24.60 -5.35 20.67
CA LYS A 160 24.70 -4.20 21.56
C LYS A 160 23.77 -3.09 21.12
N GLN A 161 23.82 -2.78 19.82
CA GLN A 161 22.96 -1.78 19.20
C GLN A 161 21.47 -2.19 19.27
N PHE A 162 21.18 -3.48 19.03
CA PHE A 162 19.84 -4.05 19.20
C PHE A 162 19.28 -3.79 20.60
N LYS A 163 20.06 -4.11 21.65
CA LYS A 163 19.66 -3.85 23.05
C LYS A 163 19.43 -2.36 23.33
N GLN A 164 20.26 -1.47 22.73
CA GLN A 164 20.11 -0.03 22.91
C GLN A 164 18.80 0.49 22.29
N LEU A 165 18.50 0.07 21.06
CA LEU A 165 17.25 0.44 20.36
C LEU A 165 16.02 -0.05 21.12
N LEU A 166 16.06 -1.26 21.67
CA LEU A 166 14.97 -1.77 22.51
C LEU A 166 14.74 -0.93 23.76
N LYS A 167 15.81 -0.57 24.48
CA LYS A 167 15.71 0.30 25.66
C LYS A 167 15.10 1.67 25.32
N MET A 168 15.46 2.24 24.18
CA MET A 168 14.86 3.50 23.72
C MET A 168 13.35 3.34 23.44
N ALA A 169 12.96 2.23 22.81
CA ALA A 169 11.56 1.93 22.56
C ALA A 169 10.76 1.69 23.87
N GLU A 170 11.35 1.09 24.88
CA GLU A 170 10.74 0.88 26.22
C GLU A 170 10.40 2.18 26.94
N ILE A 171 11.22 3.22 26.79
CA ILE A 171 11.00 4.53 27.42
C ILE A 171 9.73 5.21 26.85
N THR A 172 9.38 4.93 25.60
CA THR A 172 8.29 5.62 24.90
C THR A 172 6.93 4.97 25.08
N LYS A 173 6.85 3.65 25.32
CA LYS A 173 5.57 2.93 25.51
C LYS A 173 5.73 1.70 26.41
N LYS A 174 4.80 1.50 27.34
CA LYS A 174 4.79 0.35 28.28
C LYS A 174 4.52 -1.02 27.62
N SER A 175 3.95 -1.06 26.43
CA SER A 175 3.68 -2.29 25.69
C SER A 175 3.70 -1.99 24.20
N TYR A 176 4.60 -2.62 23.45
CA TYR A 176 4.66 -2.53 22.01
C TYR A 176 5.02 -3.89 21.41
N ASN A 177 4.42 -4.15 20.27
CA ASN A 177 4.81 -5.27 19.44
C ASN A 177 5.76 -4.75 18.37
N ILE A 178 6.88 -5.41 18.18
CA ILE A 178 7.85 -5.10 17.15
C ILE A 178 8.07 -6.31 16.25
N ILE A 179 8.39 -6.03 15.02
CA ILE A 179 8.88 -7.01 14.06
C ILE A 179 10.40 -6.90 14.04
N VAL A 180 11.09 -8.03 14.17
CA VAL A 180 12.51 -8.17 13.88
C VAL A 180 12.64 -8.99 12.62
N GLN A 181 13.34 -8.45 11.62
CA GLN A 181 13.40 -9.02 10.29
C GLN A 181 14.85 -9.15 9.84
N GLU A 182 15.18 -10.17 9.06
CA GLU A 182 16.51 -10.30 8.45
C GLU A 182 16.83 -9.07 7.60
N PHE A 183 18.07 -8.64 7.63
CA PHE A 183 18.56 -7.58 6.79
C PHE A 183 19.07 -8.17 5.46
N ILE A 184 18.55 -7.67 4.35
CA ILE A 184 18.92 -8.11 3.01
C ILE A 184 20.05 -7.21 2.49
N LYS A 185 21.29 -7.72 2.55
CA LYS A 185 22.50 -6.93 2.28
C LYS A 185 22.58 -6.40 0.85
N ASP A 186 22.13 -7.19 -0.13
CA ASP A 186 22.17 -6.79 -1.54
C ASP A 186 21.25 -5.62 -1.86
N SER A 187 20.35 -5.29 -0.93
CA SER A 187 19.43 -4.16 -0.99
C SER A 187 19.85 -2.96 -0.12
N TRP A 188 21.12 -2.83 0.22
CA TRP A 188 21.58 -1.61 0.90
C TRP A 188 21.31 -0.37 0.04
N GLY A 189 20.49 0.53 0.57
CA GLY A 189 20.11 1.79 -0.10
C GLY A 189 19.35 1.64 -1.42
N LYS A 190 18.86 0.46 -1.78
CA LYS A 190 18.12 0.24 -3.02
C LYS A 190 17.03 -0.81 -2.85
N ASP A 191 15.92 -0.60 -3.55
CA ASP A 191 14.83 -1.56 -3.69
C ASP A 191 14.10 -1.32 -5.02
N LEU A 192 13.17 -2.22 -5.37
CA LEU A 192 12.26 -2.02 -6.50
C LEU A 192 10.87 -1.66 -6.00
N ARG A 193 10.26 -0.64 -6.59
CA ARG A 193 8.84 -0.36 -6.52
C ARG A 193 8.19 -0.90 -7.78
N VAL A 194 7.36 -1.91 -7.61
CA VAL A 194 6.55 -2.52 -8.68
C VAL A 194 5.12 -2.05 -8.55
N PHE A 195 4.56 -1.48 -9.62
CA PHE A 195 3.16 -1.05 -9.65
C PHE A 195 2.31 -2.09 -10.37
N VAL A 196 1.28 -2.57 -9.67
CA VAL A 196 0.44 -3.69 -10.15
C VAL A 196 -1.01 -3.24 -10.23
N LEU A 197 -1.65 -3.53 -11.36
CA LEU A 197 -3.09 -3.38 -11.57
C LEU A 197 -3.69 -4.72 -11.97
N ASN A 198 -4.68 -5.17 -11.21
CA ASN A 198 -5.39 -6.44 -11.48
C ASN A 198 -4.45 -7.62 -11.70
N GLY A 199 -3.42 -7.74 -10.87
CA GLY A 199 -2.43 -8.82 -10.97
C GLY A 199 -1.40 -8.68 -12.09
N LYS A 200 -1.42 -7.60 -12.89
CA LYS A 200 -0.46 -7.34 -13.95
C LYS A 200 0.48 -6.19 -13.56
N VAL A 201 1.76 -6.34 -13.79
CA VAL A 201 2.75 -5.28 -13.57
C VAL A 201 2.65 -4.24 -14.69
N VAL A 202 2.39 -2.99 -14.35
CA VAL A 202 2.29 -1.88 -15.29
C VAL A 202 3.47 -0.92 -15.23
N GLY A 203 4.31 -1.02 -14.20
CA GLY A 203 5.51 -0.22 -14.07
C GLY A 203 6.44 -0.75 -13.00
N CYS A 204 7.74 -0.55 -13.20
CA CYS A 204 8.79 -0.90 -12.24
C CYS A 204 9.89 0.16 -12.25
N MET A 205 10.30 0.61 -11.07
CA MET A 205 11.44 1.47 -10.89
C MET A 205 12.31 1.00 -9.74
N MET A 206 13.61 1.14 -9.86
CA MET A 206 14.53 1.03 -8.76
C MET A 206 14.53 2.36 -8.01
N ARG A 207 14.35 2.31 -6.68
CA ARG A 207 14.58 3.45 -5.80
C ARG A 207 15.98 3.30 -5.22
N GLN A 208 16.74 4.39 -5.21
CA GLN A 208 18.09 4.40 -4.69
C GLN A 208 18.27 5.58 -3.75
N ALA A 209 18.84 5.35 -2.57
CA ALA A 209 19.21 6.39 -1.63
C ALA A 209 20.36 7.23 -2.22
N VAL A 210 20.33 8.53 -1.99
CA VAL A 210 21.41 9.45 -2.39
C VAL A 210 22.54 9.42 -1.36
N ASP A 211 22.19 9.29 -0.08
CA ASP A 211 23.12 9.18 1.03
C ASP A 211 23.38 7.71 1.39
N ASP A 212 24.30 7.45 2.31
CA ASP A 212 24.58 6.11 2.85
C ASP A 212 23.48 5.65 3.85
N ASP A 213 22.20 5.85 3.47
CA ASP A 213 21.05 5.30 4.19
C ASP A 213 20.70 3.93 3.59
N PHE A 214 20.49 2.93 4.45
CA PHE A 214 20.05 1.61 4.03
C PHE A 214 18.62 1.61 3.44
N ARG A 215 17.86 2.69 3.61
CA ARG A 215 16.48 2.87 3.11
C ARG A 215 16.45 3.66 1.81
N ALA A 216 15.77 3.16 0.79
CA ALA A 216 15.72 3.70 -0.56
C ALA A 216 14.52 4.62 -0.86
N ASN A 217 13.83 5.16 0.15
CA ASN A 217 12.58 5.91 -0.06
C ASN A 217 12.79 7.25 -0.78
N ILE A 218 12.08 7.46 -1.90
CA ILE A 218 12.07 8.73 -2.67
C ILE A 218 11.67 9.92 -1.79
N THR A 219 10.71 9.75 -0.88
CA THR A 219 10.29 10.81 0.06
C THR A 219 11.38 11.28 1.01
N ARG A 220 12.51 10.57 1.06
CA ARG A 220 13.73 10.94 1.80
C ARG A 220 14.84 11.49 0.91
N GLY A 221 14.52 11.86 -0.32
CA GLY A 221 15.48 12.37 -1.29
C GLY A 221 16.10 11.30 -2.21
N GLY A 222 15.62 10.05 -2.13
CA GLY A 222 16.07 8.99 -3.04
C GLY A 222 15.69 9.26 -4.50
N GLU A 223 16.44 8.69 -5.41
CA GLU A 223 16.21 8.78 -6.86
C GLU A 223 15.46 7.55 -7.37
N GLY A 224 14.67 7.75 -8.43
CA GLY A 224 14.01 6.67 -9.17
C GLY A 224 14.73 6.40 -10.48
N ILE A 225 14.99 5.14 -10.78
CA ILE A 225 15.64 4.70 -12.03
C ILE A 225 14.69 3.69 -12.69
N PRO A 226 14.35 3.85 -14.00
CA PRO A 226 13.58 2.86 -14.72
C PRO A 226 14.22 1.47 -14.58
N TYR A 227 13.42 0.46 -14.31
CA TYR A 227 13.92 -0.90 -14.16
C TYR A 227 13.17 -1.86 -15.09
N GLN A 228 13.91 -2.71 -15.80
CA GLN A 228 13.32 -3.67 -16.72
C GLN A 228 12.53 -4.74 -15.95
N ILE A 229 11.30 -4.96 -16.34
CA ILE A 229 10.45 -5.99 -15.76
C ILE A 229 10.90 -7.33 -16.33
N ASP A 230 11.38 -8.22 -15.47
CA ASP A 230 11.66 -9.62 -15.78
C ASP A 230 10.50 -10.53 -15.34
N GLU A 231 10.57 -11.81 -15.71
CA GLU A 231 9.54 -12.80 -15.37
C GLU A 231 9.33 -12.96 -13.85
N ASN A 232 10.40 -12.80 -13.05
CA ASN A 232 10.31 -12.89 -11.60
C ASN A 232 9.59 -11.69 -11.00
N ILE A 233 9.89 -10.48 -11.50
CA ILE A 233 9.20 -9.25 -11.06
C ILE A 233 7.73 -9.32 -11.42
N GLU A 234 7.40 -9.73 -12.67
CA GLU A 234 6.01 -9.90 -13.11
C GLU A 234 5.27 -10.90 -12.22
N TRP A 235 5.87 -12.06 -11.97
CA TRP A 235 5.26 -13.09 -11.13
C TRP A 235 5.12 -12.66 -9.68
N LEU A 236 6.18 -12.13 -9.05
CA LEU A 236 6.13 -11.71 -7.66
C LEU A 236 5.16 -10.55 -7.43
N GLY A 237 5.15 -9.58 -8.33
CA GLY A 237 4.22 -8.45 -8.28
C GLY A 237 2.77 -8.90 -8.42
N GLY A 238 2.47 -9.62 -9.47
CA GLY A 238 1.13 -10.10 -9.78
C GLY A 238 0.57 -11.05 -8.71
N GLU A 239 1.36 -12.05 -8.30
CA GLU A 239 0.95 -13.04 -7.31
C GLU A 239 0.76 -12.42 -5.92
N SER A 240 1.62 -11.46 -5.53
CA SER A 240 1.43 -10.71 -4.28
C SER A 240 0.11 -9.97 -4.26
N ALA A 241 -0.22 -9.26 -5.33
CA ALA A 241 -1.48 -8.52 -5.44
C ALA A 241 -2.69 -9.48 -5.39
N ARG A 242 -2.62 -10.59 -6.12
CA ARG A 242 -3.68 -11.61 -6.18
C ARG A 242 -3.96 -12.24 -4.81
N LEU A 243 -2.92 -12.69 -4.10
CA LEU A 243 -3.04 -13.34 -2.79
C LEU A 243 -3.59 -12.39 -1.71
N LEU A 244 -3.27 -11.12 -1.81
CA LEU A 244 -3.74 -10.09 -0.89
C LEU A 244 -5.06 -9.44 -1.31
N GLY A 245 -5.63 -9.86 -2.46
CA GLY A 245 -6.91 -9.37 -2.97
C GLY A 245 -6.88 -7.92 -3.43
N LEU A 246 -5.71 -7.43 -3.90
CA LEU A 246 -5.53 -6.04 -4.31
C LEU A 246 -5.76 -5.85 -5.81
N ASP A 247 -6.59 -4.90 -6.15
CA ASP A 247 -6.75 -4.39 -7.52
C ASP A 247 -5.60 -3.48 -7.91
N ILE A 248 -5.23 -2.58 -7.00
CA ILE A 248 -4.09 -1.66 -7.13
C ILE A 248 -3.10 -2.00 -6.04
N ALA A 249 -1.87 -2.32 -6.40
CA ALA A 249 -0.82 -2.62 -5.45
C ALA A 249 0.51 -1.94 -5.81
N GLY A 250 1.22 -1.49 -4.78
CA GLY A 250 2.65 -1.18 -4.86
C GLY A 250 3.42 -2.24 -4.11
N VAL A 251 4.17 -3.06 -4.82
CA VAL A 251 4.98 -4.14 -4.24
C VAL A 251 6.43 -3.68 -4.16
N ASP A 252 7.01 -3.73 -2.97
CA ASP A 252 8.40 -3.38 -2.74
C ASP A 252 9.24 -4.65 -2.68
N LEU A 253 10.18 -4.79 -3.62
CA LEU A 253 11.07 -5.95 -3.73
C LEU A 253 12.49 -5.58 -3.33
N LEU A 254 13.10 -6.41 -2.50
CA LEU A 254 14.52 -6.34 -2.15
C LEU A 254 15.32 -7.27 -3.04
N PHE A 255 16.47 -6.83 -3.51
CA PHE A 255 17.44 -7.67 -4.22
C PHE A 255 18.05 -8.68 -3.24
N ASP A 256 18.06 -9.96 -3.57
CA ASP A 256 18.62 -11.02 -2.74
C ASP A 256 19.21 -12.15 -3.59
N ASN A 257 20.52 -12.35 -3.54
CA ASN A 257 21.25 -13.46 -4.19
C ASN A 257 20.88 -13.67 -5.67
N GLY A 258 20.75 -12.61 -6.45
CA GLY A 258 20.39 -12.65 -7.87
C GLY A 258 18.89 -12.82 -8.15
N GLY A 259 18.06 -12.78 -7.10
CA GLY A 259 16.60 -12.77 -7.15
C GLY A 259 16.02 -11.66 -6.28
N TYR A 260 14.81 -11.87 -5.79
CA TYR A 260 14.09 -10.84 -5.01
C TYR A 260 13.38 -11.44 -3.79
N LYS A 261 13.17 -10.60 -2.76
CA LYS A 261 12.26 -10.85 -1.63
C LYS A 261 11.23 -9.74 -1.51
N ILE A 262 9.99 -10.10 -1.20
CA ILE A 262 8.89 -9.13 -1.03
C ILE A 262 9.00 -8.49 0.35
N CYS A 263 9.33 -7.20 0.37
CA CYS A 263 9.50 -6.43 1.61
C CYS A 263 8.18 -5.92 2.18
N GLU A 264 7.35 -5.33 1.33
CA GLU A 264 6.10 -4.68 1.69
C GLU A 264 5.15 -4.65 0.50
N VAL A 265 3.83 -4.65 0.78
CA VAL A 265 2.78 -4.43 -0.22
C VAL A 265 1.87 -3.32 0.26
N ASN A 266 1.59 -2.36 -0.63
CA ASN A 266 0.82 -1.15 -0.32
C ASN A 266 -0.46 -1.11 -1.15
N SER A 267 -1.62 -0.88 -0.49
CA SER A 267 -2.94 -0.77 -1.14
C SER A 267 -3.24 0.62 -1.72
N SER A 268 -2.43 1.62 -1.44
CA SER A 268 -2.58 2.99 -1.94
C SER A 268 -1.19 3.55 -2.28
N PRO A 269 -0.50 2.93 -3.26
CA PRO A 269 0.86 3.35 -3.60
C PRO A 269 0.88 4.76 -4.18
N GLY A 270 1.92 5.54 -3.83
CA GLY A 270 2.29 6.75 -4.57
C GLY A 270 2.86 6.35 -5.93
N PHE A 271 2.54 7.11 -6.97
CA PHE A 271 2.99 6.84 -8.33
C PHE A 271 3.61 8.06 -9.04
N GLU A 272 3.72 9.20 -8.38
CA GLU A 272 4.43 10.37 -8.92
C GLU A 272 5.85 10.02 -9.41
N GLY A 273 6.60 9.28 -8.58
CA GLY A 273 7.94 8.83 -8.97
C GLY A 273 7.91 7.88 -10.17
N MET A 274 6.91 7.00 -10.26
CA MET A 274 6.76 6.10 -11.41
C MET A 274 6.55 6.88 -12.70
N ASP A 275 5.55 7.78 -12.74
CA ASP A 275 5.28 8.62 -13.90
C ASP A 275 6.49 9.47 -14.30
N LYS A 276 7.16 10.07 -13.30
CA LYS A 276 8.32 10.96 -13.54
C LYS A 276 9.53 10.23 -14.11
N PHE A 277 9.86 9.05 -13.59
CA PHE A 277 11.11 8.37 -13.92
C PHE A 277 10.95 7.28 -14.99
N THR A 278 9.77 6.66 -15.12
CA THR A 278 9.54 5.60 -16.12
C THR A 278 8.76 6.06 -17.34
N HIS A 279 8.23 7.29 -17.32
CA HIS A 279 7.35 7.84 -18.35
C HIS A 279 6.08 7.00 -18.58
N THR A 280 5.66 6.23 -17.58
CA THR A 280 4.41 5.46 -17.61
C THR A 280 3.28 6.32 -17.05
N ASN A 281 2.18 6.48 -17.79
CA ASN A 281 1.00 7.21 -17.30
C ASN A 281 0.15 6.31 -16.39
N ILE A 282 0.54 6.17 -15.12
CA ILE A 282 -0.16 5.30 -14.17
C ILE A 282 -1.60 5.74 -13.93
N ALA A 283 -1.88 7.04 -13.98
CA ALA A 283 -3.26 7.53 -13.82
C ALA A 283 -4.17 7.02 -14.93
N GLU A 284 -3.71 7.03 -16.19
CA GLU A 284 -4.44 6.49 -17.34
C GLU A 284 -4.69 4.99 -17.22
N GLU A 285 -3.67 4.23 -16.80
CA GLU A 285 -3.80 2.79 -16.57
C GLU A 285 -4.85 2.49 -15.49
N ILE A 286 -4.85 3.26 -14.38
CA ILE A 286 -5.87 3.12 -13.33
C ILE A 286 -7.26 3.43 -13.87
N VAL A 287 -7.45 4.51 -14.62
CA VAL A 287 -8.75 4.88 -15.17
C VAL A 287 -9.26 3.83 -16.15
N ASN A 288 -8.41 3.31 -17.02
CA ASN A 288 -8.75 2.24 -17.98
C ASN A 288 -9.14 0.95 -17.23
N PHE A 289 -8.41 0.59 -16.18
CA PHE A 289 -8.75 -0.54 -15.32
C PHE A 289 -10.10 -0.35 -14.63
N VAL A 290 -10.37 0.83 -14.06
CA VAL A 290 -11.65 1.15 -13.40
C VAL A 290 -12.80 1.00 -14.39
N LYS A 291 -12.68 1.55 -15.61
CA LYS A 291 -13.69 1.42 -16.66
C LYS A 291 -13.99 -0.04 -16.99
N HIS A 292 -12.94 -0.83 -17.16
CA HIS A 292 -13.09 -2.27 -17.44
C HIS A 292 -13.78 -3.00 -16.27
N LYS A 293 -13.34 -2.73 -15.04
CA LYS A 293 -13.89 -3.40 -13.84
C LYS A 293 -15.38 -3.12 -13.61
N ILE A 294 -15.86 -1.92 -13.99
CA ILE A 294 -17.26 -1.53 -13.80
C ILE A 294 -18.10 -1.83 -15.05
N GLY A 295 -17.52 -2.38 -16.11
CA GLY A 295 -18.21 -2.61 -17.38
C GLY A 295 -18.55 -1.33 -18.14
N TYR A 296 -17.81 -0.23 -17.93
CA TYR A 296 -18.07 1.03 -18.60
C TYR A 296 -17.57 1.05 -20.04
N ASN A 297 -18.46 1.28 -20.98
CA ASN A 297 -18.14 1.54 -22.38
C ASN A 297 -18.56 2.98 -22.74
N LYS A 298 -17.70 3.70 -23.52
CA LYS A 298 -17.98 5.08 -23.95
C LYS A 298 -19.30 5.25 -24.73
N ASN A 299 -19.82 4.18 -25.29
CA ASN A 299 -21.05 4.16 -26.08
C ASN A 299 -22.31 3.90 -25.25
N GLY A 300 -22.19 3.74 -23.92
CA GLY A 300 -23.34 3.52 -23.02
C GLY A 300 -23.95 2.12 -23.09
N ASP A 301 -23.32 1.21 -23.81
CA ASP A 301 -23.75 -0.19 -23.84
C ASP A 301 -23.08 -0.94 -22.67
N ASP A 302 -23.90 -1.54 -21.81
CA ASP A 302 -23.41 -2.43 -20.77
C ASP A 302 -22.71 -3.64 -21.44
N ILE A 303 -21.50 -3.96 -20.98
CA ILE A 303 -20.71 -5.09 -21.51
C ILE A 303 -21.30 -6.44 -21.04
N TYR A 304 -22.31 -6.41 -20.19
CA TYR A 304 -23.01 -7.58 -19.66
C TYR A 304 -24.50 -7.49 -19.97
N ASP A 305 -24.91 -8.06 -21.12
CA ASP A 305 -26.20 -8.69 -21.33
C ASP A 305 -26.10 -10.20 -21.09
#